data_bc9262d1d831affaa187924c1a75b623
#
_entry.id   bc9262d1d831affaa187924c1a75b623
#
_cell.length_a   1.000
_cell.length_b   1.000
_cell.length_c   1.000
_cell.angle_alpha   90.00
_cell.angle_beta   90.00
_cell.angle_gamma   90.00
#
_symmetry.space_group_name_H-M   'P 1'
#
loop_
_entity.id
_entity.type
_entity.pdbx_description
1 polymer ?
#
loop_
_entity_poly.entity_id
_entity_poly.type
_entity_poly.pdbx_seq_one_letter_code
_entity_poly.pdbx_strand_id
1 'polypeptide(L)'
;MPGEPIDADRVRATVSAVRASAPLVHHLTNEVTTSETANVTLHWGGLPVMANAPAEAGDMAAGADAVVINTGTASVTDVDAMIDAGTRANENGVPVVLDPVGYGATPHRVESVARLLDAVAFDVIKGNVGEIRGLAGEEATVRGVESVGESDGAASAAQALAAETDAVVVASGPTDVVAGDGAAYELAVGHERMGSFVGSGCMLASTLGTVAAVTDASEPPVDSTREAALVACAAYGLAGERAAASEPAGPASYRTAFMDAVASLADDPLDADVESRLSRV
;
A
#
# COMPACT_ATOMS: atom_id res chain seq x y z
N MET A 1 -19.81 9.32 -12.19
CA MET A 1 -19.62 8.33 -13.28
C MET A 1 -18.74 7.25 -12.68
N PRO A 2 -19.03 5.98 -12.83
CA PRO A 2 -18.04 4.97 -12.43
C PRO A 2 -16.79 5.23 -13.29
N GLY A 3 -15.63 5.42 -12.65
CA GLY A 3 -14.36 5.57 -13.35
C GLY A 3 -14.15 4.36 -14.26
N GLU A 4 -13.52 4.57 -15.41
CA GLU A 4 -13.18 3.50 -16.33
C GLU A 4 -12.26 2.48 -15.67
N PRO A 5 -12.40 1.18 -16.01
CA PRO A 5 -11.50 0.16 -15.49
C PRO A 5 -10.06 0.50 -15.88
N ILE A 6 -9.12 0.25 -14.96
CA ILE A 6 -7.69 0.46 -15.22
C ILE A 6 -7.18 -0.51 -16.28
N ASP A 7 -6.31 -0.04 -17.16
CA ASP A 7 -5.64 -0.82 -18.19
C ASP A 7 -4.10 -0.72 -18.07
N ALA A 8 -3.39 -1.45 -18.91
CA ALA A 8 -1.92 -1.45 -18.92
C ALA A 8 -1.32 -0.08 -19.27
N ASP A 9 -2.02 0.72 -20.08
CA ASP A 9 -1.55 2.05 -20.46
C ASP A 9 -1.65 3.02 -19.30
N ARG A 10 -2.73 2.94 -18.51
CA ARG A 10 -2.90 3.71 -17.27
C ARG A 10 -1.83 3.36 -16.24
N VAL A 11 -1.54 2.06 -16.05
CA VAL A 11 -0.46 1.61 -15.16
C VAL A 11 0.88 2.18 -15.59
N ARG A 12 1.22 2.11 -16.88
CA ARG A 12 2.47 2.65 -17.43
C ARG A 12 2.57 4.15 -17.28
N ALA A 13 1.49 4.87 -17.60
CA ALA A 13 1.45 6.33 -17.48
C ALA A 13 1.71 6.77 -16.05
N THR A 14 1.07 6.10 -15.06
CA THR A 14 1.24 6.41 -13.64
C THR A 14 2.67 6.15 -13.16
N VAL A 15 3.25 4.98 -13.47
CA VAL A 15 4.64 4.68 -13.09
C VAL A 15 5.62 5.65 -13.75
N SER A 16 5.36 6.06 -15.00
CA SER A 16 6.16 7.08 -15.68
C SER A 16 6.04 8.45 -15.02
N ALA A 17 4.86 8.83 -14.55
CA ALA A 17 4.64 10.07 -13.82
C ALA A 17 5.38 10.09 -12.47
N VAL A 18 5.35 8.96 -11.72
CA VAL A 18 6.16 8.81 -10.50
C VAL A 18 7.64 9.06 -10.77
N ARG A 19 8.20 8.45 -11.83
CA ARG A 19 9.61 8.65 -12.20
C ARG A 19 9.91 10.08 -12.62
N ALA A 20 9.00 10.74 -13.30
CA ALA A 20 9.18 12.10 -13.77
C ALA A 20 9.13 13.12 -12.62
N SER A 21 8.27 12.91 -11.62
CA SER A 21 8.11 13.79 -10.47
C SER A 21 9.12 13.51 -9.35
N ALA A 22 9.60 12.25 -9.24
CA ALA A 22 10.47 11.77 -8.16
C ALA A 22 9.96 12.18 -6.76
N PRO A 23 8.73 11.76 -6.36
CA PRO A 23 8.07 12.25 -5.16
C PRO A 23 8.84 11.85 -3.89
N LEU A 24 8.89 12.76 -2.92
CA LEU A 24 9.44 12.50 -1.59
C LEU A 24 8.42 11.73 -0.76
N VAL A 25 8.71 10.47 -0.44
CA VAL A 25 7.84 9.60 0.36
C VAL A 25 8.45 9.39 1.74
N HIS A 26 7.78 9.92 2.76
CA HIS A 26 8.21 9.78 4.15
C HIS A 26 7.62 8.50 4.76
N HIS A 27 8.49 7.66 5.31
CA HIS A 27 8.12 6.39 5.93
C HIS A 27 8.38 6.42 7.43
N LEU A 28 7.32 6.21 8.22
CA LEU A 28 7.42 5.77 9.61
C LEU A 28 7.11 4.27 9.62
N THR A 29 8.14 3.45 9.55
CA THR A 29 8.00 2.02 9.25
C THR A 29 8.68 1.13 10.28
N ASN A 30 8.35 -0.15 10.22
CA ASN A 30 8.91 -1.16 11.11
C ASN A 30 10.39 -1.45 10.81
N GLU A 31 11.13 -1.88 11.84
CA GLU A 31 12.57 -2.15 11.75
C GLU A 31 12.93 -3.33 10.83
N VAL A 32 11.99 -4.27 10.63
CA VAL A 32 12.24 -5.50 9.87
C VAL A 32 12.34 -5.23 8.37
N THR A 33 11.59 -4.24 7.88
CA THR A 33 11.45 -3.98 6.43
C THR A 33 11.86 -2.58 6.00
N THR A 34 12.56 -1.83 6.86
CA THR A 34 13.01 -0.46 6.57
C THR A 34 13.79 -0.37 5.25
N SER A 35 14.74 -1.28 5.02
CA SER A 35 15.54 -1.31 3.79
C SER A 35 14.70 -1.66 2.56
N GLU A 36 13.80 -2.61 2.69
CA GLU A 36 12.91 -3.08 1.61
C GLU A 36 11.95 -1.98 1.16
N THR A 37 11.34 -1.27 2.11
CA THR A 37 10.39 -0.18 1.82
C THR A 37 11.10 1.02 1.19
N ALA A 38 12.29 1.38 1.68
CA ALA A 38 13.10 2.42 1.07
C ALA A 38 13.50 2.06 -0.38
N ASN A 39 13.98 0.83 -0.60
CA ASN A 39 14.44 0.40 -1.92
C ASN A 39 13.28 0.28 -2.93
N VAL A 40 12.10 -0.24 -2.53
CA VAL A 40 10.96 -0.32 -3.46
C VAL A 40 10.50 1.06 -3.90
N THR A 41 10.43 2.02 -2.99
CA THR A 41 10.13 3.43 -3.31
C THR A 41 11.14 4.00 -4.30
N LEU A 42 12.45 3.80 -4.05
CA LEU A 42 13.52 4.23 -4.95
C LEU A 42 13.41 3.58 -6.33
N HIS A 43 13.08 2.29 -6.38
CA HIS A 43 12.96 1.55 -7.65
C HIS A 43 11.74 1.98 -8.47
N TRP A 44 10.64 2.41 -7.84
CA TRP A 44 9.54 3.08 -8.54
C TRP A 44 9.93 4.45 -9.09
N GLY A 45 11.00 5.07 -8.59
CA GLY A 45 11.46 6.40 -8.98
C GLY A 45 11.18 7.49 -7.94
N GLY A 46 10.62 7.15 -6.79
CA GLY A 46 10.43 8.08 -5.66
C GLY A 46 11.70 8.27 -4.83
N LEU A 47 11.65 9.21 -3.91
CA LEU A 47 12.73 9.55 -2.96
C LEU A 47 12.31 9.13 -1.54
N PRO A 48 12.79 7.99 -1.01
CA PRO A 48 12.40 7.55 0.33
C PRO A 48 13.11 8.35 1.44
N VAL A 49 12.37 8.74 2.47
CA VAL A 49 12.90 9.29 3.72
C VAL A 49 12.38 8.45 4.88
N MET A 50 13.31 8.08 5.80
CA MET A 50 13.05 7.20 6.95
C MET A 50 13.25 7.99 8.27
N ALA A 51 12.54 9.12 8.46
CA ALA A 51 12.70 10.03 9.58
C ALA A 51 11.72 9.67 10.72
N ASN A 52 12.07 8.68 11.54
CA ASN A 52 11.21 8.18 12.63
C ASN A 52 11.38 8.92 13.96
N ALA A 53 12.39 9.81 14.09
CA ALA A 53 12.65 10.48 15.37
C ALA A 53 11.48 11.43 15.71
N PRO A 54 10.89 11.35 16.94
CA PRO A 54 9.74 12.18 17.30
C PRO A 54 9.96 13.69 17.16
N ALA A 55 11.23 14.14 17.23
CA ALA A 55 11.56 15.56 17.13
C ALA A 55 11.50 16.11 15.69
N GLU A 56 11.43 15.25 14.67
CA GLU A 56 11.47 15.67 13.26
C GLU A 56 10.36 15.05 12.40
N ALA A 57 9.70 13.99 12.90
CA ALA A 57 8.74 13.22 12.12
C ALA A 57 7.61 14.09 11.54
N GLY A 58 7.03 14.98 12.34
CA GLY A 58 5.98 15.89 11.91
C GLY A 58 6.47 16.93 10.89
N ASP A 59 7.64 17.52 11.09
CA ASP A 59 8.19 18.53 10.17
C ASP A 59 8.57 17.89 8.83
N MET A 60 9.07 16.65 8.84
CA MET A 60 9.36 15.89 7.62
C MET A 60 8.09 15.53 6.87
N ALA A 61 7.04 15.10 7.58
CA ALA A 61 5.75 14.74 6.99
C ALA A 61 5.09 15.95 6.31
N ALA A 62 5.17 17.13 6.90
CA ALA A 62 4.60 18.35 6.34
C ALA A 62 5.25 18.79 5.01
N GLY A 63 6.47 18.34 4.73
CA GLY A 63 7.21 18.66 3.50
C GLY A 63 7.32 17.48 2.52
N ALA A 64 6.71 16.37 2.80
CA ALA A 64 6.69 15.20 1.93
C ALA A 64 5.56 15.27 0.89
N ASP A 65 5.66 14.47 -0.18
CA ASP A 65 4.60 14.29 -1.17
C ASP A 65 3.66 13.13 -0.81
N ALA A 66 4.08 12.24 0.10
CA ALA A 66 3.24 11.22 0.74
C ALA A 66 3.86 10.74 2.05
N VAL A 67 3.03 10.24 2.96
CA VAL A 67 3.44 9.61 4.22
C VAL A 67 2.94 8.17 4.29
N VAL A 68 3.82 7.23 4.68
CA VAL A 68 3.48 5.83 4.91
C VAL A 68 3.73 5.48 6.37
N ILE A 69 2.69 5.07 7.08
CA ILE A 69 2.71 4.67 8.48
C ILE A 69 2.51 3.17 8.59
N ASN A 70 3.50 2.46 9.14
CA ASN A 70 3.48 1.01 9.31
C ASN A 70 3.74 0.63 10.78
N THR A 71 2.79 -0.03 11.40
CA THR A 71 2.79 -0.31 12.86
C THR A 71 3.52 -1.59 13.27
N GLY A 72 4.25 -2.26 12.36
CA GLY A 72 4.76 -3.61 12.56
C GLY A 72 5.61 -3.86 13.82
N THR A 73 6.48 -2.91 14.18
CA THR A 73 7.32 -2.96 15.41
C THR A 73 7.17 -1.72 16.29
N ALA A 74 6.11 -0.93 16.07
CA ALA A 74 5.94 0.36 16.72
C ALA A 74 5.80 0.23 18.25
N SER A 75 6.60 0.98 18.99
CA SER A 75 6.43 1.26 20.42
C SER A 75 5.39 2.37 20.65
N VAL A 76 5.04 2.63 21.90
CA VAL A 76 4.14 3.76 22.24
C VAL A 76 4.69 5.10 21.75
N THR A 77 6.00 5.31 21.90
CA THR A 77 6.68 6.55 21.43
C THR A 77 6.67 6.67 19.91
N ASP A 78 6.81 5.54 19.19
CA ASP A 78 6.72 5.55 17.74
C ASP A 78 5.29 5.88 17.27
N VAL A 79 4.28 5.37 17.95
CA VAL A 79 2.87 5.72 17.68
C VAL A 79 2.61 7.22 17.89
N ASP A 80 3.18 7.82 18.94
CA ASP A 80 3.07 9.27 19.17
C ASP A 80 3.72 10.07 18.01
N ALA A 81 4.88 9.64 17.52
CA ALA A 81 5.53 10.25 16.36
C ALA A 81 4.74 10.05 15.05
N MET A 82 4.12 8.86 14.87
CA MET A 82 3.23 8.55 13.75
C MET A 82 1.99 9.44 13.74
N ILE A 83 1.40 9.70 14.92
CA ILE A 83 0.25 10.62 15.08
C ILE A 83 0.66 12.06 14.71
N ASP A 84 1.80 12.55 15.22
CA ASP A 84 2.29 13.89 14.88
C ASP A 84 2.54 14.01 13.37
N ALA A 85 3.22 13.04 12.78
CA ALA A 85 3.49 13.00 11.33
C ALA A 85 2.20 12.98 10.51
N GLY A 86 1.27 12.08 10.83
CA GLY A 86 0.00 11.96 10.11
C GLY A 86 -0.87 13.22 10.23
N THR A 87 -0.96 13.80 11.43
CA THR A 87 -1.71 15.04 11.64
C THR A 87 -1.11 16.20 10.85
N ARG A 88 0.22 16.34 10.87
CA ARG A 88 0.92 17.36 10.08
C ARG A 88 0.78 17.16 8.58
N ALA A 89 0.79 15.91 8.11
CA ALA A 89 0.50 15.58 6.72
C ALA A 89 -0.91 16.03 6.33
N ASN A 90 -1.93 15.70 7.13
CA ASN A 90 -3.31 16.12 6.90
C ASN A 90 -3.46 17.65 6.86
N GLU A 91 -2.81 18.39 7.78
CA GLU A 91 -2.82 19.86 7.80
C GLU A 91 -2.23 20.48 6.51
N ASN A 92 -1.37 19.76 5.80
CA ASN A 92 -0.70 20.22 4.59
C ASN A 92 -1.24 19.57 3.30
N GLY A 93 -2.30 18.74 3.39
CA GLY A 93 -2.89 18.06 2.24
C GLY A 93 -2.02 16.95 1.67
N VAL A 94 -1.09 16.41 2.46
CA VAL A 94 -0.20 15.31 2.07
C VAL A 94 -0.91 13.99 2.28
N PRO A 95 -1.03 13.11 1.27
CA PRO A 95 -1.71 11.82 1.39
C PRO A 95 -0.99 10.90 2.38
N VAL A 96 -1.81 10.19 3.21
CA VAL A 96 -1.31 9.29 4.27
C VAL A 96 -1.81 7.88 4.04
N VAL A 97 -0.88 6.92 4.03
CA VAL A 97 -1.16 5.47 3.93
C VAL A 97 -0.91 4.80 5.25
N LEU A 98 -1.86 3.98 5.73
CA LEU A 98 -1.72 3.12 6.91
C LEU A 98 -1.51 1.66 6.49
N ASP A 99 -0.48 1.02 7.07
CA ASP A 99 -0.26 -0.44 7.03
C ASP A 99 -0.29 -0.97 8.47
N PRO A 100 -1.46 -1.41 8.98
CA PRO A 100 -1.69 -1.81 10.38
C PRO A 100 -1.18 -3.23 10.65
N VAL A 101 0.09 -3.50 10.36
CA VAL A 101 0.73 -4.82 10.41
C VAL A 101 0.46 -5.54 11.72
N GLY A 102 -0.15 -6.72 11.63
CA GLY A 102 -0.45 -7.59 12.76
C GLY A 102 -1.58 -7.07 13.64
N TYR A 103 -2.47 -6.23 13.14
CA TYR A 103 -3.68 -5.81 13.84
C TYR A 103 -4.46 -7.02 14.36
N GLY A 104 -4.95 -6.94 15.59
CA GLY A 104 -5.67 -8.03 16.25
C GLY A 104 -4.77 -9.05 16.98
N ALA A 105 -3.46 -9.09 16.69
CA ALA A 105 -2.57 -10.08 17.32
C ALA A 105 -2.31 -9.82 18.81
N THR A 106 -2.33 -8.56 19.25
CA THR A 106 -2.15 -8.16 20.66
C THR A 106 -2.99 -6.93 21.00
N PRO A 107 -3.35 -6.73 22.30
CA PRO A 107 -4.05 -5.51 22.73
C PRO A 107 -3.29 -4.23 22.37
N HIS A 108 -1.95 -4.23 22.49
CA HIS A 108 -1.11 -3.08 22.13
C HIS A 108 -1.28 -2.68 20.65
N ARG A 109 -1.32 -3.66 19.72
CA ARG A 109 -1.52 -3.37 18.29
C ARG A 109 -2.91 -2.81 18.00
N VAL A 110 -3.92 -3.36 18.66
CA VAL A 110 -5.30 -2.85 18.53
C VAL A 110 -5.38 -1.42 19.03
N GLU A 111 -4.84 -1.12 20.23
CA GLU A 111 -4.83 0.22 20.82
C GLU A 111 -4.03 1.23 19.96
N SER A 112 -2.87 0.82 19.47
CA SER A 112 -2.01 1.67 18.61
C SER A 112 -2.74 2.10 17.35
N VAL A 113 -3.38 1.16 16.64
CA VAL A 113 -4.13 1.47 15.41
C VAL A 113 -5.39 2.28 15.73
N ALA A 114 -6.10 1.98 16.82
CA ALA A 114 -7.27 2.77 17.23
C ALA A 114 -6.88 4.24 17.48
N ARG A 115 -5.76 4.51 18.16
CA ARG A 115 -5.24 5.87 18.37
C ARG A 115 -4.89 6.58 17.08
N LEU A 116 -4.31 5.86 16.10
CA LEU A 116 -3.97 6.40 14.79
C LEU A 116 -5.24 6.77 14.02
N LEU A 117 -6.23 5.88 13.96
CA LEU A 117 -7.51 6.12 13.28
C LEU A 117 -8.33 7.24 13.91
N ASP A 118 -8.20 7.47 15.24
CA ASP A 118 -8.87 8.56 15.95
C ASP A 118 -8.23 9.94 15.66
N ALA A 119 -6.93 9.97 15.38
CA ALA A 119 -6.16 11.21 15.26
C ALA A 119 -5.82 11.62 13.83
N VAL A 120 -5.72 10.67 12.90
CA VAL A 120 -5.22 10.88 11.53
C VAL A 120 -6.27 10.44 10.51
N ALA A 121 -6.55 11.30 9.55
CA ALA A 121 -7.32 10.94 8.36
C ALA A 121 -6.38 10.22 7.36
N PHE A 122 -6.71 8.99 7.03
CA PHE A 122 -5.93 8.19 6.08
C PHE A 122 -6.59 8.21 4.69
N ASP A 123 -5.81 8.42 3.64
CA ASP A 123 -6.28 8.31 2.26
C ASP A 123 -6.38 6.84 1.84
N VAL A 124 -5.43 6.01 2.33
CA VAL A 124 -5.41 4.58 2.04
C VAL A 124 -5.13 3.79 3.33
N ILE A 125 -5.92 2.76 3.59
CA ILE A 125 -5.67 1.75 4.62
C ILE A 125 -5.42 0.42 3.91
N LYS A 126 -4.20 -0.12 4.04
CA LYS A 126 -3.80 -1.39 3.41
C LYS A 126 -3.44 -2.41 4.49
N GLY A 127 -4.09 -3.54 4.47
CA GLY A 127 -3.75 -4.71 5.30
C GLY A 127 -3.94 -6.01 4.53
N ASN A 128 -3.53 -7.14 5.11
CA ASN A 128 -3.98 -8.43 4.59
C ASN A 128 -5.47 -8.64 4.92
N VAL A 129 -6.10 -9.64 4.31
CA VAL A 129 -7.55 -9.92 4.53
C VAL A 129 -7.89 -10.04 6.01
N GLY A 130 -7.04 -10.70 6.82
CA GLY A 130 -7.29 -10.86 8.27
C GLY A 130 -7.21 -9.54 9.04
N GLU A 131 -6.27 -8.68 8.70
CA GLU A 131 -6.12 -7.34 9.31
C GLU A 131 -7.31 -6.45 8.96
N ILE A 132 -7.75 -6.44 7.70
CA ILE A 132 -8.90 -5.64 7.24
C ILE A 132 -10.21 -6.15 7.87
N ARG A 133 -10.45 -7.46 7.91
CA ARG A 133 -11.62 -8.03 8.59
C ARG A 133 -11.63 -7.70 10.08
N GLY A 134 -10.47 -7.78 10.74
CA GLY A 134 -10.32 -7.39 12.14
C GLY A 134 -10.65 -5.92 12.37
N LEU A 135 -10.19 -5.01 11.50
CA LEU A 135 -10.50 -3.58 11.54
C LEU A 135 -12.00 -3.30 11.31
N ALA A 136 -12.63 -4.05 10.41
CA ALA A 136 -14.08 -3.98 10.17
C ALA A 136 -14.94 -4.56 11.32
N GLY A 137 -14.33 -4.95 12.44
CA GLY A 137 -15.04 -5.48 13.62
C GLY A 137 -15.45 -6.95 13.52
N GLU A 138 -14.98 -7.70 12.52
CA GLU A 138 -15.21 -9.12 12.43
C GLU A 138 -14.26 -9.88 13.37
N GLU A 139 -14.73 -10.98 14.00
CA GLU A 139 -13.87 -11.88 14.80
C GLU A 139 -12.90 -12.64 13.88
N ALA A 140 -11.72 -12.06 13.63
CA ALA A 140 -10.68 -12.68 12.84
C ALA A 140 -9.70 -13.45 13.73
N THR A 141 -9.43 -14.73 13.39
CA THR A 141 -8.34 -15.49 14.02
C THR A 141 -7.02 -15.15 13.32
N VAL A 142 -6.34 -14.11 13.81
CA VAL A 142 -5.01 -13.73 13.30
C VAL A 142 -3.95 -14.63 13.92
N ARG A 143 -3.27 -15.46 13.11
CA ARG A 143 -2.08 -16.21 13.51
C ARG A 143 -0.85 -15.68 12.76
N GLY A 144 -0.08 -14.81 13.41
CA GLY A 144 1.14 -14.23 12.84
C GLY A 144 0.85 -13.18 11.76
N VAL A 145 1.77 -13.05 10.79
CA VAL A 145 1.67 -12.09 9.67
C VAL A 145 0.85 -12.67 8.49
N GLU A 146 0.53 -13.97 8.52
CA GLU A 146 -0.26 -14.66 7.51
C GLU A 146 -1.69 -14.85 8.02
N SER A 147 -2.67 -14.34 7.28
CA SER A 147 -4.07 -14.63 7.54
C SER A 147 -4.38 -16.03 7.03
N VAL A 148 -4.73 -16.92 7.96
CA VAL A 148 -5.29 -18.24 7.61
C VAL A 148 -6.81 -18.08 7.56
N GLY A 149 -7.36 -17.82 6.38
CA GLY A 149 -8.82 -17.74 6.19
C GLY A 149 -9.19 -17.30 4.78
N GLU A 150 -10.27 -17.82 4.29
CA GLU A 150 -10.80 -17.67 2.93
C GLU A 150 -11.02 -16.19 2.55
N SER A 151 -10.84 -15.87 1.26
CA SER A 151 -11.16 -14.59 0.64
C SER A 151 -12.65 -14.19 0.73
N ASP A 152 -13.50 -15.14 1.14
CA ASP A 152 -14.92 -14.88 1.37
C ASP A 152 -15.12 -13.79 2.44
N GLY A 153 -15.77 -12.69 2.07
CA GLY A 153 -16.05 -11.56 2.94
C GLY A 153 -15.01 -10.42 2.89
N ALA A 154 -13.87 -10.57 2.21
CA ALA A 154 -12.86 -9.52 2.10
C ALA A 154 -13.44 -8.22 1.48
N ALA A 155 -14.24 -8.35 0.41
CA ALA A 155 -14.88 -7.21 -0.23
C ALA A 155 -15.87 -6.50 0.70
N SER A 156 -16.69 -7.25 1.43
CA SER A 156 -17.66 -6.67 2.39
C SER A 156 -16.95 -5.96 3.54
N ALA A 157 -15.88 -6.55 4.08
CA ALA A 157 -15.09 -5.96 5.16
C ALA A 157 -14.38 -4.69 4.69
N ALA A 158 -13.76 -4.73 3.48
CA ALA A 158 -13.10 -3.57 2.91
C ALA A 158 -14.10 -2.42 2.61
N GLN A 159 -15.29 -2.74 2.09
CA GLN A 159 -16.35 -1.74 1.88
C GLN A 159 -16.86 -1.14 3.18
N ALA A 160 -17.06 -1.96 4.22
CA ALA A 160 -17.51 -1.48 5.52
C ALA A 160 -16.48 -0.54 6.15
N LEU A 161 -15.21 -0.92 6.15
CA LEU A 161 -14.13 -0.10 6.67
C LEU A 161 -13.95 1.20 5.86
N ALA A 162 -14.03 1.14 4.54
CA ALA A 162 -13.97 2.32 3.68
C ALA A 162 -15.11 3.30 3.95
N ALA A 163 -16.33 2.80 4.19
CA ALA A 163 -17.48 3.63 4.54
C ALA A 163 -17.37 4.26 5.93
N GLU A 164 -16.69 3.61 6.88
CA GLU A 164 -16.47 4.10 8.24
C GLU A 164 -15.35 5.16 8.31
N THR A 165 -14.27 4.96 7.53
CA THR A 165 -13.06 5.78 7.62
C THR A 165 -12.93 6.85 6.54
N ASP A 166 -13.78 6.81 5.50
CA ASP A 166 -13.69 7.61 4.26
C ASP A 166 -12.38 7.36 3.47
N ALA A 167 -11.62 6.34 3.84
CA ALA A 167 -10.39 5.93 3.18
C ALA A 167 -10.63 4.92 2.06
N VAL A 168 -9.71 4.86 1.11
CA VAL A 168 -9.60 3.69 0.22
C VAL A 168 -8.98 2.54 0.98
N VAL A 169 -9.64 1.38 0.98
CA VAL A 169 -9.18 0.19 1.70
C VAL A 169 -8.66 -0.85 0.72
N VAL A 170 -7.44 -1.33 0.97
CA VAL A 170 -6.80 -2.40 0.20
C VAL A 170 -6.64 -3.62 1.09
N ALA A 171 -7.41 -4.69 0.82
CA ALA A 171 -7.22 -5.99 1.43
C ALA A 171 -6.35 -6.86 0.50
N SER A 172 -5.06 -6.98 0.85
CA SER A 172 -4.10 -7.71 0.01
C SER A 172 -4.16 -9.22 0.24
N GLY A 173 -4.07 -9.98 -0.86
CA GLY A 173 -4.16 -11.44 -0.86
C GLY A 173 -3.77 -12.06 -2.20
N PRO A 174 -4.14 -13.34 -2.44
CA PRO A 174 -4.02 -13.94 -3.77
C PRO A 174 -4.82 -13.21 -4.85
N THR A 175 -5.92 -12.58 -4.45
CA THR A 175 -6.68 -11.56 -5.18
C THR A 175 -6.78 -10.37 -4.25
N ASP A 176 -6.31 -9.21 -4.70
CA ASP A 176 -6.42 -7.98 -3.93
C ASP A 176 -7.84 -7.41 -4.05
N VAL A 177 -8.36 -6.87 -2.95
CA VAL A 177 -9.62 -6.12 -2.95
C VAL A 177 -9.31 -4.65 -2.71
N VAL A 178 -9.82 -3.77 -3.56
CA VAL A 178 -9.73 -2.31 -3.38
C VAL A 178 -11.14 -1.73 -3.28
N ALA A 179 -11.45 -1.13 -2.14
CA ALA A 179 -12.77 -0.54 -1.86
C ALA A 179 -12.64 0.96 -1.54
N GLY A 180 -13.58 1.76 -2.03
CA GLY A 180 -13.67 3.21 -1.79
C GLY A 180 -14.75 3.83 -2.65
N ASP A 181 -15.21 5.04 -2.31
CA ASP A 181 -16.24 5.79 -3.05
C ASP A 181 -17.50 4.96 -3.36
N GLY A 182 -17.92 4.09 -2.44
CA GLY A 182 -19.11 3.24 -2.57
C GLY A 182 -18.99 2.11 -3.60
N ALA A 183 -17.78 1.75 -4.02
CA ALA A 183 -17.51 0.61 -4.91
C ALA A 183 -16.34 -0.24 -4.37
N ALA A 184 -16.34 -1.53 -4.72
CA ALA A 184 -15.20 -2.40 -4.51
C ALA A 184 -14.87 -3.18 -5.77
N TYR A 185 -13.59 -3.49 -5.90
CA TYR A 185 -13.04 -4.23 -7.03
C TYR A 185 -12.11 -5.33 -6.53
N GLU A 186 -12.19 -6.47 -7.16
CA GLU A 186 -11.22 -7.56 -7.04
C GLU A 186 -10.24 -7.47 -8.19
N LEU A 187 -8.95 -7.57 -7.88
CA LEU A 187 -7.84 -7.54 -8.83
C LEU A 187 -7.00 -8.81 -8.70
N ALA A 188 -7.05 -9.67 -9.71
CA ALA A 188 -6.34 -10.94 -9.75
C ALA A 188 -5.02 -10.81 -10.51
N VAL A 189 -4.08 -10.03 -9.97
CA VAL A 189 -2.74 -9.79 -10.52
C VAL A 189 -1.69 -10.12 -9.48
N GLY A 190 -0.61 -10.79 -9.88
CA GLY A 190 0.48 -11.17 -8.99
C GLY A 190 0.82 -12.64 -9.08
N HIS A 191 1.72 -13.08 -8.22
CA HIS A 191 2.23 -14.45 -8.21
C HIS A 191 2.42 -14.95 -6.77
N GLU A 192 2.12 -16.23 -6.49
CA GLU A 192 2.21 -16.83 -5.14
C GLU A 192 3.59 -16.66 -4.48
N ARG A 193 4.67 -16.60 -5.26
CA ARG A 193 6.03 -16.38 -4.78
C ARG A 193 6.22 -15.03 -4.08
N MET A 194 5.34 -14.04 -4.30
CA MET A 194 5.38 -12.76 -3.59
C MET A 194 5.20 -12.95 -2.06
N GLY A 195 4.52 -14.00 -1.63
CA GLY A 195 4.43 -14.42 -0.23
C GLY A 195 5.65 -15.18 0.32
N SER A 196 6.65 -15.49 -0.52
CA SER A 196 7.79 -16.33 -0.11
C SER A 196 8.95 -15.57 0.56
N PHE A 197 8.84 -14.25 0.71
CA PHE A 197 9.85 -13.42 1.37
C PHE A 197 9.21 -12.36 2.27
N VAL A 198 9.92 -11.96 3.32
CA VAL A 198 9.43 -10.97 4.29
C VAL A 198 9.39 -9.58 3.67
N GLY A 199 8.33 -8.80 3.98
CA GLY A 199 8.21 -7.39 3.61
C GLY A 199 7.41 -7.13 2.34
N SER A 200 6.92 -8.15 1.63
CA SER A 200 6.09 -7.96 0.43
C SER A 200 4.88 -7.06 0.71
N GLY A 201 4.15 -7.30 1.81
CA GLY A 201 3.02 -6.44 2.21
C GLY A 201 3.43 -5.01 2.50
N CYS A 202 4.53 -4.80 3.25
CA CYS A 202 5.04 -3.47 3.58
C CYS A 202 5.53 -2.71 2.33
N MET A 203 6.12 -3.41 1.37
CA MET A 203 6.51 -2.82 0.09
C MET A 203 5.30 -2.42 -0.76
N LEU A 204 4.17 -3.18 -0.69
CA LEU A 204 2.93 -2.76 -1.33
C LEU A 204 2.40 -1.46 -0.70
N ALA A 205 2.44 -1.32 0.63
CA ALA A 205 2.06 -0.07 1.29
C ALA A 205 2.94 1.11 0.84
N SER A 206 4.26 0.90 0.71
CA SER A 206 5.18 1.90 0.16
C SER A 206 4.88 2.23 -1.30
N THR A 207 4.49 1.25 -2.11
CA THR A 207 4.06 1.44 -3.50
C THR A 207 2.78 2.30 -3.57
N LEU A 208 1.79 2.01 -2.70
CA LEU A 208 0.57 2.80 -2.58
C LEU A 208 0.88 4.26 -2.23
N GLY A 209 1.75 4.51 -1.25
CA GLY A 209 2.19 5.87 -0.90
C GLY A 209 2.91 6.57 -2.06
N THR A 210 3.78 5.85 -2.76
CA THR A 210 4.53 6.41 -3.90
C THR A 210 3.60 6.79 -5.07
N VAL A 211 2.56 6.01 -5.32
CA VAL A 211 1.55 6.32 -6.35
C VAL A 211 0.59 7.40 -5.87
N ALA A 212 0.18 7.39 -4.60
CA ALA A 212 -0.68 8.43 -4.04
C ALA A 212 -0.06 9.83 -4.16
N ALA A 213 1.27 9.93 -4.04
CA ALA A 213 2.02 11.19 -4.16
C ALA A 213 1.86 11.92 -5.51
N VAL A 214 1.34 11.27 -6.55
CA VAL A 214 1.15 11.87 -7.89
C VAL A 214 -0.33 12.11 -8.23
N THR A 215 -1.25 11.89 -7.29
CA THR A 215 -2.70 12.12 -7.52
C THR A 215 -3.06 13.59 -7.58
N ASP A 216 -2.33 14.45 -6.89
CA ASP A 216 -2.55 15.91 -6.84
C ASP A 216 -1.71 16.70 -7.85
N ALA A 217 -1.10 16.02 -8.82
CA ALA A 217 -0.37 16.69 -9.90
C ALA A 217 -1.31 17.57 -10.74
N SER A 218 -0.77 18.59 -11.41
CA SER A 218 -1.57 19.50 -12.26
C SER A 218 -2.27 18.79 -13.43
N GLU A 219 -1.73 17.66 -13.86
CA GLU A 219 -2.31 16.72 -14.81
C GLU A 219 -2.12 15.31 -14.24
N PRO A 220 -2.97 14.87 -13.29
CA PRO A 220 -2.77 13.61 -12.61
C PRO A 220 -2.95 12.44 -13.58
N PRO A 221 -2.12 11.39 -13.44
CA PRO A 221 -2.24 10.20 -14.27
C PRO A 221 -3.45 9.32 -13.87
N VAL A 222 -4.08 9.61 -12.75
CA VAL A 222 -5.24 8.89 -12.16
C VAL A 222 -6.25 9.89 -11.66
N ASP A 223 -7.53 9.53 -11.68
CA ASP A 223 -8.65 10.45 -11.43
C ASP A 223 -9.15 10.41 -9.98
N SER A 224 -8.68 9.44 -9.16
CA SER A 224 -9.08 9.28 -7.76
C SER A 224 -8.06 8.45 -6.97
N THR A 225 -8.10 8.57 -5.63
CA THR A 225 -7.30 7.74 -4.71
C THR A 225 -7.58 6.24 -4.91
N ARG A 226 -8.84 5.85 -5.19
CA ARG A 226 -9.18 4.45 -5.49
C ARG A 226 -8.52 3.96 -6.77
N GLU A 227 -8.55 4.77 -7.84
CA GLU A 227 -7.85 4.42 -9.08
C GLU A 227 -6.35 4.31 -8.87
N ALA A 228 -5.75 5.25 -8.11
CA ALA A 228 -4.35 5.19 -7.72
C ALA A 228 -4.00 3.89 -6.97
N ALA A 229 -4.86 3.46 -6.05
CA ALA A 229 -4.66 2.20 -5.31
C ALA A 229 -4.77 0.97 -6.24
N LEU A 230 -5.74 0.95 -7.16
CA LEU A 230 -5.86 -0.11 -8.17
C LEU A 230 -4.63 -0.19 -9.07
N VAL A 231 -4.15 0.96 -9.55
CA VAL A 231 -2.92 1.05 -10.37
C VAL A 231 -1.70 0.58 -9.60
N ALA A 232 -1.56 0.99 -8.33
CA ALA A 232 -0.45 0.56 -7.46
C ALA A 232 -0.45 -0.96 -7.26
N CYS A 233 -1.61 -1.56 -6.94
CA CYS A 233 -1.76 -3.01 -6.81
C CYS A 233 -1.46 -3.74 -8.13
N ALA A 234 -1.96 -3.24 -9.26
CA ALA A 234 -1.70 -3.81 -10.57
C ALA A 234 -0.20 -3.75 -10.93
N ALA A 235 0.44 -2.58 -10.79
CA ALA A 235 1.88 -2.42 -11.05
C ALA A 235 2.73 -3.36 -10.19
N TYR A 236 2.40 -3.45 -8.90
CA TYR A 236 3.09 -4.31 -7.93
C TYR A 236 2.92 -5.79 -8.28
N GLY A 237 1.70 -6.23 -8.60
CA GLY A 237 1.40 -7.60 -9.01
C GLY A 237 2.09 -7.98 -10.33
N LEU A 238 2.05 -7.09 -11.34
CA LEU A 238 2.72 -7.31 -12.63
C LEU A 238 4.25 -7.43 -12.49
N ALA A 239 4.88 -6.66 -11.59
CA ALA A 239 6.29 -6.84 -11.25
C ALA A 239 6.54 -8.23 -10.65
N GLY A 240 5.62 -8.73 -9.80
CA GLY A 240 5.67 -10.07 -9.24
C GLY A 240 5.58 -11.19 -10.28
N GLU A 241 4.69 -11.06 -11.25
CA GLU A 241 4.56 -11.99 -12.39
C GLU A 241 5.80 -11.99 -13.28
N ARG A 242 6.32 -10.80 -13.61
CA ARG A 242 7.55 -10.64 -14.38
C ARG A 242 8.74 -11.31 -13.68
N ALA A 243 8.86 -11.10 -12.38
CA ALA A 243 9.91 -11.76 -11.58
C ALA A 243 9.77 -13.29 -11.62
N ALA A 244 8.56 -13.82 -11.55
CA ALA A 244 8.31 -15.26 -11.63
C ALA A 244 8.65 -15.82 -13.02
N ALA A 245 8.33 -15.09 -14.08
CA ALA A 245 8.62 -15.47 -15.47
C ALA A 245 10.14 -15.55 -15.77
N SER A 246 10.99 -14.90 -14.96
CA SER A 246 12.46 -15.06 -15.07
C SER A 246 13.00 -16.36 -14.46
N GLU A 247 12.12 -17.23 -13.96
CA GLU A 247 12.42 -18.55 -13.38
C GLU A 247 13.52 -18.53 -12.28
N PRO A 248 13.42 -17.64 -11.26
CA PRO A 248 14.42 -17.55 -10.22
C PRO A 248 14.51 -18.83 -9.39
N ALA A 249 15.75 -19.21 -9.00
CA ALA A 249 16.04 -20.49 -8.37
C ALA A 249 15.41 -20.68 -6.97
N GLY A 250 15.12 -19.59 -6.24
CA GLY A 250 14.57 -19.65 -4.90
C GLY A 250 14.01 -18.31 -4.41
N PRO A 251 13.54 -18.22 -3.13
CA PRO A 251 12.94 -17.01 -2.60
C PRO A 251 13.85 -15.78 -2.64
N ALA A 252 15.14 -15.93 -2.37
CA ALA A 252 16.08 -14.80 -2.37
C ALA A 252 16.31 -14.25 -3.78
N SER A 253 16.52 -15.13 -4.77
CA SER A 253 16.67 -14.73 -6.17
C SER A 253 15.34 -14.20 -6.76
N TYR A 254 14.18 -14.74 -6.29
CA TYR A 254 12.88 -14.18 -6.65
C TYR A 254 12.72 -12.75 -6.13
N ARG A 255 13.06 -12.48 -4.84
CA ARG A 255 13.02 -11.13 -4.30
C ARG A 255 13.89 -10.15 -5.08
N THR A 256 15.09 -10.58 -5.48
CA THR A 256 15.97 -9.75 -6.32
C THR A 256 15.35 -9.47 -7.68
N ALA A 257 14.85 -10.52 -8.36
CA ALA A 257 14.16 -10.38 -9.64
C ALA A 257 12.91 -9.50 -9.55
N PHE A 258 12.19 -9.55 -8.42
CA PHE A 258 11.05 -8.69 -8.15
C PHE A 258 11.46 -7.21 -8.07
N MET A 259 12.53 -6.88 -7.34
CA MET A 259 13.04 -5.51 -7.25
C MET A 259 13.54 -4.99 -8.60
N ASP A 260 14.20 -5.84 -9.40
CA ASP A 260 14.61 -5.52 -10.76
C ASP A 260 13.39 -5.29 -11.68
N ALA A 261 12.32 -6.10 -11.52
CA ALA A 261 11.08 -5.95 -12.27
C ALA A 261 10.34 -4.64 -11.92
N VAL A 262 10.30 -4.25 -10.65
CA VAL A 262 9.79 -2.94 -10.20
C VAL A 262 10.56 -1.81 -10.90
N ALA A 263 11.89 -1.87 -10.87
CA ALA A 263 12.75 -0.84 -11.46
C ALA A 263 12.61 -0.72 -12.97
N SER A 264 12.21 -1.78 -13.68
CA SER A 264 12.11 -1.80 -15.15
C SER A 264 10.67 -1.69 -15.68
N LEU A 265 9.65 -1.67 -14.79
CA LEU A 265 8.26 -1.81 -15.23
C LEU A 265 7.79 -0.71 -16.19
N ALA A 266 8.25 0.53 -16.02
CA ALA A 266 7.88 1.65 -16.91
C ALA A 266 8.56 1.58 -18.28
N ASP A 267 9.74 0.96 -18.36
CA ASP A 267 10.56 0.96 -19.56
C ASP A 267 10.17 -0.16 -20.55
N ASP A 268 9.59 -1.24 -20.03
CA ASP A 268 9.20 -2.39 -20.83
C ASP A 268 7.70 -2.35 -21.20
N PRO A 269 7.33 -2.79 -22.40
CA PRO A 269 5.92 -2.92 -22.76
C PRO A 269 5.19 -3.80 -21.74
N LEU A 270 4.14 -3.28 -21.15
CA LEU A 270 3.20 -4.07 -20.34
C LEU A 270 2.24 -4.78 -21.31
N ASP A 271 2.62 -5.99 -21.74
CA ASP A 271 1.72 -6.88 -22.48
C ASP A 271 0.89 -7.67 -21.45
N ALA A 272 0.03 -6.94 -20.73
CA ALA A 272 -0.80 -7.49 -19.67
C ALA A 272 -2.24 -7.01 -19.83
N ASP A 273 -3.16 -7.96 -19.91
CA ASP A 273 -4.59 -7.68 -19.89
C ASP A 273 -5.05 -7.47 -18.43
N VAL A 274 -4.84 -6.25 -17.91
CA VAL A 274 -5.23 -5.86 -16.55
C VAL A 274 -6.74 -5.75 -16.44
N GLU A 275 -7.40 -5.25 -17.48
CA GLU A 275 -8.85 -5.02 -17.50
C GLU A 275 -9.63 -6.31 -17.28
N SER A 276 -9.25 -7.41 -17.93
CA SER A 276 -9.93 -8.71 -17.77
C SER A 276 -9.73 -9.36 -16.39
N ARG A 277 -8.74 -8.88 -15.62
CA ARG A 277 -8.43 -9.36 -14.26
C ARG A 277 -9.05 -8.49 -13.17
N LEU A 278 -9.73 -7.42 -13.54
CA LEU A 278 -10.42 -6.51 -12.65
C LEU A 278 -11.92 -6.81 -12.70
N SER A 279 -12.53 -7.10 -11.57
CA SER A 279 -13.98 -7.29 -11.45
C SER A 279 -14.56 -6.41 -10.37
N ARG A 280 -15.69 -5.77 -10.65
CA ARG A 280 -16.43 -5.02 -9.64
C ARG A 280 -17.27 -6.00 -8.82
N VAL A 281 -17.23 -5.89 -7.49
CA VAL A 281 -17.94 -6.75 -6.52
C VAL A 281 -18.86 -5.94 -5.61
#